data_dad3e678c5bf8c6c0e4081ac5201a099
#
_entry.id   dad3e678c5bf8c6c0e4081ac5201a099
#
_cell.length_a   1.000
_cell.length_b   1.000
_cell.length_c   1.000
_cell.angle_alpha   90.00
_cell.angle_beta   90.00
_cell.angle_gamma   90.00
#
_symmetry.space_group_name_H-M   'P 1'
#
loop_
_entity.id
_entity.type
_entity.pdbx_description
1 polymer ?
#
loop_
_entity_poly.entity_id
_entity_poly.type
_entity_poly.pdbx_seq_one_letter_code
_entity_poly.pdbx_strand_id
1 'polypeptide(L)'
;MKALLSSTYFGPIQWYQKLNRYDECLIERHESFIKQTYRNRMLIPTTNGPLALTIPTNHAISLSMKDIRISDHANWRHVHWNALLSAYGESPFFEYYQDDIRPFYEKKYEFLFDFNMETTAKMIELLDIRPKISITDEYVLSEERRVKSIESEERKVKSEEFNTQIVDFRDAIRPKKPLLDPEFESKRYYQVYEQKYGFQPNMSILDLLFNEGNEAIFFL
;
A
#
# COMPACT_ATOMS: atom_id res chain seq x y z
N MET A 1 19.90 4.27 -2.24
CA MET A 1 18.74 4.94 -2.91
C MET A 1 17.55 4.96 -1.97
N LYS A 2 16.69 6.00 -2.03
CA LYS A 2 15.49 6.09 -1.22
C LYS A 2 14.24 5.95 -2.10
N ALA A 3 13.21 5.23 -1.62
CA ALA A 3 11.91 5.17 -2.27
C ALA A 3 10.95 6.18 -1.62
N LEU A 4 10.19 6.93 -2.42
CA LEU A 4 9.09 7.77 -1.96
C LEU A 4 7.76 7.07 -2.27
N LEU A 5 7.00 6.79 -1.22
CA LEU A 5 5.80 5.96 -1.27
C LEU A 5 4.60 6.68 -0.64
N SER A 6 3.40 6.39 -1.14
CA SER A 6 2.15 6.69 -0.43
C SER A 6 1.91 5.66 0.67
N SER A 7 1.22 6.01 1.76
CA SER A 7 0.70 5.01 2.69
C SER A 7 -0.38 4.16 2.04
N THR A 8 -0.50 2.89 2.41
CA THR A 8 -1.41 1.95 1.75
C THR A 8 -2.21 1.10 2.74
N TYR A 9 -3.46 0.80 2.39
CA TYR A 9 -4.32 -0.14 3.10
C TYR A 9 -4.02 -1.56 2.64
N PHE A 10 -3.24 -2.32 3.41
CA PHE A 10 -2.72 -3.63 3.02
C PHE A 10 -2.29 -3.65 1.55
N GLY A 11 -1.33 -2.77 1.22
CA GLY A 11 -0.95 -2.45 -0.14
C GLY A 11 -0.58 -3.64 -1.01
N PRO A 12 -0.36 -3.41 -2.32
CA PRO A 12 0.00 -4.48 -3.24
C PRO A 12 1.41 -5.01 -2.98
N ILE A 13 1.70 -6.21 -3.45
CA ILE A 13 3.03 -6.86 -3.35
C ILE A 13 4.14 -5.93 -3.85
N GLN A 14 3.91 -5.21 -4.95
CA GLN A 14 4.84 -4.21 -5.51
C GLN A 14 5.31 -3.19 -4.46
N TRP A 15 4.41 -2.72 -3.61
CA TRP A 15 4.73 -1.74 -2.56
C TRP A 15 5.67 -2.33 -1.51
N TYR A 16 5.42 -3.58 -1.09
CA TYR A 16 6.27 -4.29 -0.13
C TYR A 16 7.61 -4.70 -0.73
N GLN A 17 7.69 -4.97 -2.03
CA GLN A 17 8.97 -5.13 -2.71
C GLN A 17 9.85 -3.88 -2.60
N LYS A 18 9.27 -2.66 -2.70
CA LYS A 18 10.05 -1.43 -2.48
C LYS A 18 10.52 -1.32 -1.03
N LEU A 19 9.67 -1.67 -0.05
CA LEU A 19 10.10 -1.70 1.35
C LEU A 19 11.30 -2.62 1.59
N ASN A 20 11.31 -3.79 0.95
CA ASN A 20 12.36 -4.80 1.14
C ASN A 20 13.66 -4.50 0.37
N ARG A 21 13.59 -3.74 -0.74
CA ARG A 21 14.74 -3.54 -1.64
C ARG A 21 15.47 -2.22 -1.48
N TYR A 22 14.80 -1.18 -0.98
CA TYR A 22 15.38 0.16 -0.86
C TYR A 22 16.04 0.37 0.50
N ASP A 23 17.15 1.13 0.51
CA ASP A 23 17.91 1.44 1.74
C ASP A 23 17.07 2.21 2.77
N GLU A 24 16.13 3.04 2.26
CA GLU A 24 15.19 3.82 3.07
C GLU A 24 13.93 4.11 2.28
N CYS A 25 12.77 3.99 2.92
CA CYS A 25 11.47 4.29 2.35
C CYS A 25 10.84 5.49 3.08
N LEU A 26 10.56 6.55 2.32
CA LEU A 26 9.88 7.74 2.80
C LEU A 26 8.38 7.58 2.54
N ILE A 27 7.57 7.60 3.60
CA ILE A 27 6.11 7.53 3.49
C ILE A 27 5.55 8.95 3.52
N GLU A 28 4.95 9.36 2.41
CA GLU A 28 4.42 10.72 2.22
C GLU A 28 3.06 10.88 2.90
N ARG A 29 3.00 11.74 3.93
CA ARG A 29 1.75 12.04 4.65
C ARG A 29 1.08 13.35 4.27
N HIS A 30 1.81 14.23 3.55
CA HIS A 30 1.33 15.57 3.17
C HIS A 30 0.75 15.62 1.76
N GLU A 31 0.80 14.50 1.00
CA GLU A 31 0.19 14.44 -0.32
C GLU A 31 -1.33 14.60 -0.27
N SER A 32 -1.91 15.12 -1.34
CA SER A 32 -3.36 15.20 -1.49
C SER A 32 -3.97 13.80 -1.59
N PHE A 33 -5.03 13.55 -0.84
CA PHE A 33 -5.76 12.28 -0.90
C PHE A 33 -6.40 12.06 -2.27
N ILE A 34 -6.12 10.93 -2.87
CA ILE A 34 -6.72 10.50 -4.15
C ILE A 34 -7.59 9.28 -3.90
N LYS A 35 -8.89 9.40 -4.20
CA LYS A 35 -9.86 8.31 -4.10
C LYS A 35 -9.52 7.14 -5.03
N GLN A 36 -9.95 5.95 -4.64
CA GLN A 36 -9.80 4.74 -5.44
C GLN A 36 -8.34 4.37 -5.75
N THR A 37 -7.43 4.73 -4.87
CA THR A 37 -6.03 4.31 -4.88
C THR A 37 -5.76 3.36 -3.73
N TYR A 38 -4.58 2.77 -3.68
CA TYR A 38 -4.18 1.88 -2.59
C TYR A 38 -4.12 2.55 -1.21
N ARG A 39 -4.23 3.89 -1.13
CA ARG A 39 -4.32 4.63 0.15
C ARG A 39 -5.50 4.19 1.01
N ASN A 40 -6.63 3.90 0.39
CA ASN A 40 -7.84 3.43 1.10
C ASN A 40 -8.48 2.19 0.47
N ARG A 41 -7.74 1.50 -0.41
CA ARG A 41 -8.26 0.34 -1.16
C ARG A 41 -7.21 -0.75 -1.23
N MET A 42 -7.64 -2.00 -1.00
CA MET A 42 -6.88 -3.19 -1.37
C MET A 42 -7.61 -4.01 -2.41
N LEU A 43 -6.87 -4.81 -3.16
CA LEU A 43 -7.40 -5.77 -4.14
C LEU A 43 -7.12 -7.19 -3.64
N ILE A 44 -8.16 -8.01 -3.59
CA ILE A 44 -8.06 -9.42 -3.23
C ILE A 44 -8.68 -10.30 -4.31
N PRO A 45 -8.16 -11.51 -4.59
CA PRO A 45 -8.83 -12.46 -5.44
C PRO A 45 -10.05 -13.04 -4.74
N THR A 46 -11.11 -13.31 -5.49
CA THR A 46 -12.33 -13.97 -4.97
C THR A 46 -12.87 -14.97 -5.98
N THR A 47 -13.88 -15.72 -5.59
CA THR A 47 -14.62 -16.64 -6.48
C THR A 47 -15.24 -15.99 -7.72
N ASN A 48 -15.32 -14.65 -7.76
CA ASN A 48 -15.88 -13.86 -8.86
C ASN A 48 -14.83 -12.96 -9.55
N GLY A 49 -13.53 -13.23 -9.33
CA GLY A 49 -12.42 -12.41 -9.80
C GLY A 49 -11.95 -11.39 -8.75
N PRO A 50 -11.09 -10.42 -9.13
CA PRO A 50 -10.55 -9.45 -8.20
C PRO A 50 -11.63 -8.56 -7.57
N LEU A 51 -11.62 -8.45 -6.24
CA LEU A 51 -12.52 -7.60 -5.46
C LEU A 51 -11.75 -6.44 -4.85
N ALA A 52 -12.30 -5.23 -4.99
CA ALA A 52 -11.76 -4.03 -4.37
C ALA A 52 -12.45 -3.75 -3.03
N LEU A 53 -11.74 -3.89 -1.92
CA LEU A 53 -12.19 -3.52 -0.59
C LEU A 53 -11.74 -2.09 -0.27
N THR A 54 -12.70 -1.18 -0.07
CA THR A 54 -12.43 0.25 0.06
C THR A 54 -12.91 0.78 1.39
N ILE A 55 -11.99 1.34 2.19
CA ILE A 55 -12.31 2.04 3.44
C ILE A 55 -13.06 3.33 3.10
N PRO A 56 -14.27 3.55 3.64
CA PRO A 56 -14.99 4.79 3.49
C PRO A 56 -14.30 5.92 4.27
N THR A 57 -14.21 7.09 3.68
CA THR A 57 -13.56 8.24 4.30
C THR A 57 -14.47 9.47 4.32
N ASN A 58 -14.43 10.21 5.42
CA ASN A 58 -14.96 11.57 5.49
C ASN A 58 -13.87 12.49 4.91
N HIS A 59 -14.14 13.09 3.76
CA HIS A 59 -13.17 13.98 3.14
C HIS A 59 -13.84 15.25 2.65
N ALA A 60 -13.20 16.37 2.94
CA ALA A 60 -13.38 17.60 2.21
C ALA A 60 -12.45 17.59 0.97
N ILE A 61 -12.77 18.35 -0.04
CA ILE A 61 -11.95 18.52 -1.23
C ILE A 61 -10.55 18.99 -0.81
N SER A 62 -9.49 18.35 -1.33
CA SER A 62 -8.08 18.74 -1.15
C SER A 62 -7.48 18.57 0.26
N LEU A 63 -7.97 17.62 1.08
CA LEU A 63 -7.28 17.31 2.33
C LEU A 63 -5.99 16.51 2.08
N SER A 64 -4.99 16.81 2.92
CA SER A 64 -3.75 16.05 3.03
C SER A 64 -4.05 14.65 3.57
N MET A 65 -3.25 13.66 3.17
CA MET A 65 -3.41 12.26 3.58
C MET A 65 -3.44 12.12 5.12
N LYS A 66 -2.64 12.90 5.84
CA LYS A 66 -2.60 12.91 7.31
C LYS A 66 -3.92 13.32 7.99
N ASP A 67 -4.77 14.09 7.28
CA ASP A 67 -6.01 14.65 7.83
C ASP A 67 -7.26 13.87 7.41
N ILE A 68 -7.08 12.79 6.64
CA ILE A 68 -8.19 11.96 6.16
C ILE A 68 -8.72 11.09 7.30
N ARG A 69 -10.00 11.30 7.65
CA ARG A 69 -10.69 10.52 8.68
C ARG A 69 -11.42 9.34 8.08
N ILE A 70 -11.36 8.21 8.78
CA ILE A 70 -12.16 7.02 8.45
C ILE A 70 -13.61 7.28 8.84
N SER A 71 -14.52 6.90 7.95
CA SER A 71 -15.95 6.93 8.22
C SER A 71 -16.43 5.55 8.71
N ASP A 72 -17.26 5.52 9.73
CA ASP A 72 -17.93 4.29 10.19
C ASP A 72 -19.18 3.94 9.36
N HIS A 73 -19.40 4.67 8.24
CA HIS A 73 -20.53 4.40 7.36
C HIS A 73 -20.46 2.99 6.76
N ALA A 74 -21.62 2.34 6.61
CA ALA A 74 -21.81 1.05 5.94
C ALA A 74 -21.12 -0.16 6.61
N ASN A 75 -20.77 -0.10 7.91
CA ASN A 75 -20.17 -1.21 8.66
C ASN A 75 -19.03 -1.92 7.90
N TRP A 76 -18.18 -1.12 7.25
CA TRP A 76 -17.16 -1.60 6.33
C TRP A 76 -16.20 -2.62 6.96
N ARG A 77 -15.93 -2.51 8.28
CA ARG A 77 -15.04 -3.45 8.98
C ARG A 77 -15.57 -4.87 8.91
N HIS A 78 -16.83 -5.05 9.24
CA HIS A 78 -17.50 -6.36 9.16
C HIS A 78 -17.56 -6.88 7.71
N VAL A 79 -17.87 -6.01 6.75
CA VAL A 79 -17.92 -6.39 5.32
C VAL A 79 -16.54 -6.83 4.82
N HIS A 80 -15.48 -6.08 5.14
CA HIS A 80 -14.12 -6.44 4.72
C HIS A 80 -13.64 -7.72 5.39
N TRP A 81 -13.89 -7.88 6.71
CA TRP A 81 -13.51 -9.11 7.42
C TRP A 81 -14.20 -10.35 6.82
N ASN A 82 -15.50 -10.28 6.57
CA ASN A 82 -16.22 -11.37 5.93
C ASN A 82 -15.73 -11.65 4.50
N ALA A 83 -15.32 -10.62 3.76
CA ALA A 83 -14.73 -10.81 2.45
C ALA A 83 -13.37 -11.54 2.54
N LEU A 84 -12.54 -11.24 3.55
CA LEU A 84 -11.29 -11.96 3.79
C LEU A 84 -11.55 -13.42 4.20
N LEU A 85 -12.50 -13.67 5.12
CA LEU A 85 -12.91 -15.04 5.50
C LEU A 85 -13.36 -15.84 4.27
N SER A 86 -14.18 -15.24 3.41
CA SER A 86 -14.68 -15.89 2.20
C SER A 86 -13.59 -16.11 1.13
N ALA A 87 -12.64 -15.18 1.02
CA ALA A 87 -11.58 -15.28 0.01
C ALA A 87 -10.46 -16.22 0.41
N TYR A 88 -10.14 -16.29 1.71
CA TYR A 88 -8.92 -16.96 2.19
C TYR A 88 -9.15 -18.08 3.18
N GLY A 89 -10.41 -18.44 3.51
CA GLY A 89 -10.69 -19.52 4.44
C GLY A 89 -10.10 -20.89 4.04
N GLU A 90 -9.81 -21.07 2.75
CA GLU A 90 -9.14 -22.27 2.21
C GLU A 90 -7.64 -22.04 1.90
N SER A 91 -7.10 -20.86 2.19
CA SER A 91 -5.67 -20.59 2.00
C SER A 91 -4.84 -21.29 3.06
N PRO A 92 -3.67 -21.85 2.72
CA PRO A 92 -2.88 -22.70 3.60
C PRO A 92 -2.49 -22.07 4.94
N PHE A 93 -2.31 -20.75 4.98
CA PHE A 93 -1.84 -20.04 6.17
C PHE A 93 -2.84 -19.04 6.75
N PHE A 94 -4.07 -18.96 6.22
CA PHE A 94 -5.07 -18.01 6.71
C PHE A 94 -5.42 -18.23 8.19
N GLU A 95 -5.66 -19.49 8.57
CA GLU A 95 -5.98 -19.83 9.96
C GLU A 95 -4.86 -19.43 10.93
N TYR A 96 -3.60 -19.51 10.48
CA TYR A 96 -2.44 -19.14 11.27
C TYR A 96 -2.33 -17.62 11.52
N TYR A 97 -2.63 -16.80 10.51
CA TYR A 97 -2.45 -15.34 10.58
C TYR A 97 -3.72 -14.54 10.84
N GLN A 98 -4.90 -15.15 10.82
CA GLN A 98 -6.17 -14.42 10.95
C GLN A 98 -6.26 -13.64 12.27
N ASP A 99 -5.72 -14.16 13.37
CA ASP A 99 -5.79 -13.54 14.69
C ASP A 99 -4.89 -12.29 14.79
N ASP A 100 -3.86 -12.17 13.96
CA ASP A 100 -3.02 -10.98 13.83
C ASP A 100 -3.71 -9.87 13.01
N ILE A 101 -4.54 -10.25 12.06
CA ILE A 101 -5.19 -9.31 11.12
C ILE A 101 -6.56 -8.86 11.62
N ARG A 102 -7.31 -9.73 12.28
CA ARG A 102 -8.67 -9.46 12.77
C ARG A 102 -8.79 -8.22 13.66
N PRO A 103 -7.86 -7.89 14.57
CA PRO A 103 -7.96 -6.72 15.44
C PRO A 103 -8.08 -5.39 14.68
N PHE A 104 -7.55 -5.29 13.45
CA PHE A 104 -7.69 -4.10 12.61
C PHE A 104 -9.13 -3.84 12.15
N TYR A 105 -9.98 -4.87 12.17
CA TYR A 105 -11.41 -4.77 11.84
C TYR A 105 -12.32 -4.67 13.08
N GLU A 106 -11.77 -4.84 14.27
CA GLU A 106 -12.50 -4.69 15.55
C GLU A 106 -12.24 -3.31 16.19
N LYS A 107 -11.00 -2.84 16.13
CA LYS A 107 -10.59 -1.53 16.65
C LYS A 107 -11.08 -0.38 15.74
N LYS A 108 -11.48 0.73 16.34
CA LYS A 108 -11.77 1.96 15.61
C LYS A 108 -10.52 2.82 15.47
N TYR A 109 -10.35 3.36 14.28
CA TYR A 109 -9.29 4.30 13.94
C TYR A 109 -9.91 5.60 13.47
N GLU A 110 -9.35 6.71 13.90
CA GLU A 110 -9.82 8.03 13.50
C GLU A 110 -9.23 8.43 12.16
N PHE A 111 -7.91 8.28 11.99
CA PHE A 111 -7.19 8.71 10.79
C PHE A 111 -6.77 7.53 9.93
N LEU A 112 -6.95 7.70 8.62
CA LEU A 112 -6.59 6.68 7.63
C LEU A 112 -5.08 6.46 7.57
N PHE A 113 -4.28 7.52 7.72
CA PHE A 113 -2.83 7.40 7.72
C PHE A 113 -2.32 6.53 8.87
N ASP A 114 -2.83 6.75 10.09
CA ASP A 114 -2.44 5.99 11.28
C ASP A 114 -2.82 4.50 11.13
N PHE A 115 -4.03 4.24 10.63
CA PHE A 115 -4.47 2.89 10.32
C PHE A 115 -3.53 2.20 9.31
N ASN A 116 -3.17 2.89 8.23
CA ASN A 116 -2.26 2.35 7.22
C ASN A 116 -0.86 2.07 7.79
N MET A 117 -0.36 2.93 8.68
CA MET A 117 0.95 2.74 9.30
C MET A 117 0.95 1.58 10.30
N GLU A 118 -0.12 1.41 11.11
CA GLU A 118 -0.24 0.27 12.02
C GLU A 118 -0.36 -1.05 11.24
N THR A 119 -1.17 -1.11 10.17
CA THR A 119 -1.26 -2.31 9.32
C THR A 119 0.07 -2.61 8.63
N THR A 120 0.80 -1.58 8.17
CA THR A 120 2.13 -1.72 7.59
C THR A 120 3.13 -2.30 8.60
N ALA A 121 3.14 -1.77 9.83
CA ALA A 121 4.03 -2.27 10.89
C ALA A 121 3.76 -3.75 11.21
N LYS A 122 2.48 -4.16 11.30
CA LYS A 122 2.11 -5.56 11.49
C LYS A 122 2.55 -6.43 10.31
N MET A 123 2.37 -5.99 9.08
CA MET A 123 2.82 -6.75 7.91
C MET A 123 4.34 -6.90 7.85
N ILE A 124 5.11 -5.87 8.22
CA ILE A 124 6.57 -5.94 8.35
C ILE A 124 6.99 -7.01 9.34
N GLU A 125 6.32 -7.08 10.51
CA GLU A 125 6.53 -8.10 11.52
C GLU A 125 6.24 -9.51 10.97
N LEU A 126 5.07 -9.72 10.35
CA LEU A 126 4.63 -11.02 9.85
C LEU A 126 5.44 -11.52 8.65
N LEU A 127 5.99 -10.62 7.85
CA LEU A 127 6.85 -10.95 6.69
C LEU A 127 8.32 -11.10 7.08
N ASP A 128 8.69 -10.84 8.34
CA ASP A 128 10.07 -10.80 8.86
C ASP A 128 11.02 -9.94 8.00
N ILE A 129 10.54 -8.81 7.49
CA ILE A 129 11.37 -7.83 6.77
C ILE A 129 11.78 -6.70 7.72
N ARG A 130 12.89 -6.02 7.40
CA ARG A 130 13.46 -4.98 8.26
C ARG A 130 13.75 -3.68 7.48
N PRO A 131 12.72 -3.08 6.86
CA PRO A 131 12.90 -1.84 6.12
C PRO A 131 13.22 -0.68 7.05
N LYS A 132 14.03 0.27 6.56
CA LYS A 132 14.15 1.57 7.19
C LYS A 132 13.04 2.48 6.65
N ILE A 133 12.07 2.83 7.50
CA ILE A 133 10.94 3.68 7.15
C ILE A 133 11.06 5.02 7.88
N SER A 134 10.84 6.10 7.14
CA SER A 134 10.70 7.46 7.68
C SER A 134 9.40 8.08 7.13
N ILE A 135 8.71 8.85 7.97
CA ILE A 135 7.53 9.62 7.55
C ILE A 135 8.01 11.02 7.16
N THR A 136 7.48 11.58 6.09
CA THR A 136 7.87 12.93 5.63
C THR A 136 7.35 14.00 6.59
N ASP A 137 8.18 15.00 6.90
CA ASP A 137 7.77 16.15 7.73
C ASP A 137 7.04 17.22 6.92
N GLU A 138 7.36 17.32 5.62
CA GLU A 138 6.75 18.20 4.64
C GLU A 138 6.53 17.47 3.31
N TYR A 139 5.75 18.07 2.41
CA TYR A 139 5.48 17.46 1.10
C TYR A 139 6.75 17.38 0.24
N VAL A 140 7.09 16.15 -0.18
CA VAL A 140 8.25 15.90 -1.05
C VAL A 140 7.82 16.01 -2.51
N LEU A 141 8.41 17.00 -3.23
CA LEU A 141 8.26 17.15 -4.68
C LEU A 141 9.14 16.13 -5.39
N SER A 142 8.56 15.36 -6.33
CA SER A 142 9.36 14.55 -7.26
C SER A 142 10.16 15.44 -8.21
N GLU A 143 11.31 14.95 -8.70
CA GLU A 143 12.14 15.69 -9.66
C GLU A 143 11.35 16.05 -10.93
N GLU A 144 10.52 15.15 -11.45
CA GLU A 144 9.66 15.43 -12.61
C GLU A 144 8.65 16.56 -12.36
N ARG A 145 8.14 16.70 -11.12
CA ARG A 145 7.25 17.80 -10.74
C ARG A 145 8.02 19.10 -10.48
N ARG A 146 9.28 18.99 -10.02
CA ARG A 146 10.18 20.15 -9.89
C ARG A 146 10.48 20.79 -11.25
N VAL A 147 10.76 19.99 -12.27
CA VAL A 147 11.01 20.50 -13.63
C VAL A 147 9.77 21.23 -14.18
N LYS A 148 8.58 20.66 -14.04
CA LYS A 148 7.32 21.30 -14.48
C LYS A 148 6.98 22.58 -13.71
N SER A 149 7.35 22.71 -12.43
CA SER A 149 7.14 23.92 -11.64
C SER A 149 8.17 25.00 -11.92
N ILE A 150 9.39 24.64 -12.34
CA ILE A 150 10.46 25.60 -12.71
C ILE A 150 10.17 26.25 -14.07
N GLU A 151 9.50 25.54 -14.99
CA GLU A 151 9.03 26.12 -16.26
C GLU A 151 7.94 27.18 -16.07
N SER A 152 7.29 27.24 -14.89
CA SER A 152 6.26 28.23 -14.57
C SER A 152 6.71 29.37 -13.65
N GLU A 153 7.89 29.29 -13.02
CA GLU A 153 8.42 30.36 -12.15
C GLU A 153 9.96 30.42 -12.22
N GLU A 154 10.48 31.50 -12.78
CA GLU A 154 11.91 31.86 -12.72
C GLU A 154 12.28 32.19 -11.27
N ARG A 155 12.74 31.23 -10.50
CA ARG A 155 13.56 31.47 -9.30
C ARG A 155 14.59 30.38 -9.11
N LYS A 156 15.84 30.73 -9.41
CA LYS A 156 17.04 30.01 -8.99
C LYS A 156 17.15 30.01 -7.47
N VAL A 157 16.96 28.85 -6.86
CA VAL A 157 17.50 28.57 -5.54
C VAL A 157 18.53 27.44 -5.70
N LYS A 158 19.80 27.78 -5.48
CA LYS A 158 20.87 26.81 -5.30
C LYS A 158 20.52 25.97 -4.05
N SER A 159 20.34 24.70 -4.23
CA SER A 159 20.48 23.71 -3.17
C SER A 159 21.60 22.76 -3.57
N GLU A 160 22.82 23.11 -3.20
CA GLU A 160 23.91 22.15 -3.04
C GLU A 160 23.64 21.35 -1.76
N GLU A 161 23.92 20.07 -1.86
CA GLU A 161 24.03 19.04 -0.81
C GLU A 161 22.82 18.12 -0.59
N PHE A 162 23.12 16.93 -0.88
CA PHE A 162 22.65 15.55 -0.67
C PHE A 162 22.15 14.87 -1.96
N ASN A 163 23.13 14.30 -2.66
CA ASN A 163 22.92 13.43 -3.83
C ASN A 163 22.40 12.02 -3.39
N THR A 164 21.36 11.98 -2.58
CA THR A 164 20.64 10.75 -2.30
C THR A 164 19.45 10.69 -3.26
N GLN A 165 19.62 9.93 -4.34
CA GLN A 165 18.57 9.75 -5.34
C GLN A 165 17.29 9.22 -4.69
N ILE A 166 16.21 10.02 -4.74
CA ILE A 166 14.87 9.64 -4.31
C ILE A 166 14.08 9.22 -5.55
N VAL A 167 13.58 7.99 -5.57
CA VAL A 167 12.71 7.47 -6.63
C VAL A 167 11.27 7.56 -6.17
N ASP A 168 10.42 8.26 -6.92
CA ASP A 168 9.00 8.47 -6.59
C ASP A 168 8.11 7.40 -7.21
N PHE A 169 7.55 6.52 -6.37
CA PHE A 169 6.64 5.45 -6.77
C PHE A 169 5.16 5.76 -6.54
N ARG A 170 4.80 6.97 -6.06
CA ARG A 170 3.42 7.32 -5.72
C ARG A 170 2.46 7.22 -6.91
N ASP A 171 2.95 7.44 -8.12
CA ASP A 171 2.17 7.32 -9.35
C ASP A 171 2.37 5.98 -10.07
N ALA A 172 3.45 5.26 -9.78
CA ALA A 172 3.70 3.91 -10.30
C ALA A 172 2.88 2.84 -9.55
N ILE A 173 2.65 3.03 -8.24
CA ILE A 173 1.88 2.06 -7.42
C ILE A 173 0.43 2.52 -7.30
N ARG A 174 -0.35 2.27 -8.36
CA ARG A 174 -1.77 2.61 -8.44
C ARG A 174 -2.59 1.47 -9.04
N PRO A 175 -3.86 1.24 -8.60
CA PRO A 175 -4.71 0.20 -9.17
C PRO A 175 -5.22 0.54 -10.59
N LYS A 176 -5.20 1.83 -10.97
CA LYS A 176 -5.63 2.30 -12.28
C LYS A 176 -4.59 3.23 -12.87
N LYS A 177 -4.23 3.01 -14.14
CA LYS A 177 -3.27 3.83 -14.90
C LYS A 177 -1.96 4.05 -14.13
N PRO A 178 -1.30 2.98 -13.64
CA PRO A 178 0.00 3.11 -13.02
C PRO A 178 1.03 3.62 -14.05
N LEU A 179 1.99 4.40 -13.60
CA LEU A 179 3.19 4.64 -14.40
C LEU A 179 4.04 3.37 -14.44
N LEU A 180 4.89 3.26 -15.45
CA LEU A 180 5.81 2.14 -15.58
C LEU A 180 6.74 2.07 -14.37
N ASP A 181 6.86 0.90 -13.79
CA ASP A 181 7.86 0.55 -12.78
C ASP A 181 8.73 -0.58 -13.33
N PRO A 182 9.89 -0.28 -13.91
CA PRO A 182 10.74 -1.30 -14.53
C PRO A 182 11.39 -2.24 -13.51
N GLU A 183 11.37 -1.88 -12.22
CA GLU A 183 11.93 -2.68 -11.15
C GLU A 183 10.88 -3.61 -10.50
N PHE A 184 9.62 -3.50 -10.88
CA PHE A 184 8.59 -4.39 -10.37
C PHE A 184 8.66 -5.74 -11.08
N GLU A 185 8.93 -6.78 -10.30
CA GLU A 185 8.92 -8.16 -10.74
C GLU A 185 7.75 -8.91 -10.12
N SER A 186 6.79 -9.30 -10.95
CA SER A 186 5.66 -10.13 -10.52
C SER A 186 6.07 -11.60 -10.53
N LYS A 187 6.45 -12.12 -9.37
CA LYS A 187 6.72 -13.55 -9.20
C LYS A 187 5.42 -14.31 -8.99
N ARG A 188 5.27 -15.47 -9.64
CA ARG A 188 4.11 -16.34 -9.49
C ARG A 188 4.21 -17.11 -8.18
N TYR A 189 3.14 -17.11 -7.40
CA TYR A 189 2.94 -17.87 -6.18
C TYR A 189 1.58 -18.55 -6.21
N TYR A 190 1.32 -19.46 -5.28
CA TYR A 190 0.04 -20.15 -5.21
C TYR A 190 -1.10 -19.18 -4.89
N GLN A 191 -2.24 -19.31 -5.60
CA GLN A 191 -3.47 -18.56 -5.29
C GLN A 191 -4.67 -19.51 -5.34
N VAL A 192 -5.56 -19.46 -4.35
CA VAL A 192 -6.73 -20.35 -4.23
C VAL A 192 -7.59 -20.39 -5.49
N TYR A 193 -7.76 -19.24 -6.16
CA TYR A 193 -8.62 -19.13 -7.36
C TYR A 193 -7.86 -19.17 -8.69
N GLU A 194 -6.59 -19.52 -8.69
CA GLU A 194 -5.75 -19.49 -9.89
C GLU A 194 -6.27 -20.44 -10.99
N GLN A 195 -6.82 -21.58 -10.62
CA GLN A 195 -7.37 -22.54 -11.59
C GLN A 195 -8.53 -21.94 -12.39
N LYS A 196 -9.30 -21.01 -11.80
CA LYS A 196 -10.48 -20.42 -12.44
C LYS A 196 -10.15 -19.14 -13.22
N TYR A 197 -9.27 -18.30 -12.71
CA TYR A 197 -9.02 -16.95 -13.23
C TYR A 197 -7.60 -16.73 -13.75
N GLY A 198 -6.73 -17.76 -13.67
CA GLY A 198 -5.30 -17.61 -13.86
C GLY A 198 -4.67 -16.83 -12.69
N PHE A 199 -3.34 -16.75 -12.72
CA PHE A 199 -2.60 -15.98 -11.72
C PHE A 199 -2.97 -14.49 -11.78
N GLN A 200 -3.32 -13.92 -10.63
CA GLN A 200 -3.68 -12.51 -10.46
C GLN A 200 -2.48 -11.76 -9.86
N PRO A 201 -1.67 -11.04 -10.67
CA PRO A 201 -0.48 -10.39 -10.18
C PRO A 201 -0.80 -9.19 -9.27
N ASN A 202 0.15 -8.85 -8.41
CA ASN A 202 0.13 -7.60 -7.63
C ASN A 202 -1.14 -7.39 -6.78
N MET A 203 -1.68 -8.47 -6.22
CA MET A 203 -2.76 -8.41 -5.23
C MET A 203 -2.27 -7.80 -3.92
N SER A 204 -3.17 -7.60 -2.96
CA SER A 204 -2.83 -7.21 -1.60
C SER A 204 -1.75 -8.12 -1.02
N ILE A 205 -0.88 -7.58 -0.18
CA ILE A 205 0.12 -8.35 0.55
C ILE A 205 -0.49 -9.47 1.40
N LEU A 206 -1.77 -9.33 1.81
CA LEU A 206 -2.49 -10.38 2.51
C LEU A 206 -2.66 -11.63 1.65
N ASP A 207 -2.82 -11.47 0.33
CA ASP A 207 -2.91 -12.61 -0.59
C ASP A 207 -1.62 -13.44 -0.58
N LEU A 208 -0.49 -12.75 -0.63
CA LEU A 208 0.81 -13.42 -0.56
C LEU A 208 1.03 -14.09 0.81
N LEU A 209 0.76 -13.37 1.92
CA LEU A 209 0.95 -13.89 3.28
C LEU A 209 0.09 -15.13 3.55
N PHE A 210 -1.20 -15.10 3.18
CA PHE A 210 -2.12 -16.19 3.46
C PHE A 210 -1.87 -17.44 2.60
N ASN A 211 -1.21 -17.28 1.46
CA ASN A 211 -0.90 -18.40 0.57
C ASN A 211 0.53 -18.95 0.74
N GLU A 212 1.52 -18.12 1.08
CA GLU A 212 2.94 -18.52 1.16
C GLU A 212 3.50 -18.49 2.59
N GLY A 213 2.80 -17.86 3.54
CA GLY A 213 3.23 -17.79 4.92
C GLY A 213 4.62 -17.17 5.07
N ASN A 214 5.52 -17.84 5.78
CA ASN A 214 6.90 -17.39 5.99
C ASN A 214 7.72 -17.34 4.69
N GLU A 215 7.32 -18.06 3.65
CA GLU A 215 8.00 -18.03 2.35
C GLU A 215 7.65 -16.78 1.52
N ALA A 216 6.67 -15.98 1.96
CA ALA A 216 6.27 -14.74 1.31
C ALA A 216 7.45 -13.79 1.03
N ILE A 217 8.47 -13.77 1.89
CA ILE A 217 9.68 -12.95 1.72
C ILE A 217 10.42 -13.23 0.41
N PHE A 218 10.38 -14.45 -0.13
CA PHE A 218 11.07 -14.81 -1.38
C PHE A 218 10.42 -14.20 -2.63
N PHE A 219 9.22 -13.66 -2.49
CA PHE A 219 8.47 -13.01 -3.56
C PHE A 219 8.58 -11.46 -3.52
N LEU A 220 9.27 -10.91 -2.51
CA LEU A 220 9.50 -9.47 -2.31
C LEU A 220 10.82 -8.94 -2.89
#